data_48431023239e24d5f53b546dbdc3d70f
#
_entry.id   48431023239e24d5f53b546dbdc3d70f
#
_cell.length_a   1.000
_cell.length_b   1.000
_cell.length_c   1.000
_cell.angle_alpha   90.00
_cell.angle_beta   90.00
_cell.angle_gamma   90.00
#
_symmetry.space_group_name_H-M   'P 1'
#
loop_
_entity.id
_entity.type
_entity.pdbx_description
1 polymer ?
#
loop_
_entity_poly.entity_id
_entity_poly.type
_entity_poly.pdbx_seq_one_letter_code
_entity_poly.pdbx_strand_id
1 'polypeptide(L)'
;MKKLLLLYPLFIFACSSVSERNDDIINPNNSSAIKIMPLGASRVEGGRPNHESYRFYLWKNLKETNFVFDFVGTQYDGATYPSFNGEDFDADHEGRGGWTSGDILDGLEDWLDQLEAPNIVLISSPGGNDGLEGLSFSQAVSNINLIVDVLQEKNPSVTIIIEQMAPARSDIMTNELTNFFYQMHHEVLNISTNKSTASSNVIPVNMNTGFTDNFLADDVHYNIEGAKFIAERYLEIFLNEII
;
A
#
# COMPACT_ATOMS: atom_id res chain seq x y z
N MET A 1 -29.61 30.46 87.98
CA MET A 1 -28.65 30.62 86.88
C MET A 1 -28.89 29.57 85.77
N LYS A 2 -29.60 29.96 84.70
CA LYS A 2 -29.97 29.06 83.62
C LYS A 2 -28.93 29.26 82.50
N LYS A 3 -28.17 28.21 82.17
CA LYS A 3 -27.28 28.21 81.05
C LYS A 3 -28.05 27.96 79.75
N LEU A 4 -27.97 28.93 78.84
CA LEU A 4 -28.57 28.85 77.51
C LEU A 4 -27.60 28.13 76.59
N LEU A 5 -27.99 26.97 76.01
CA LEU A 5 -27.20 26.24 75.03
C LEU A 5 -27.58 26.75 73.64
N LEU A 6 -26.66 27.38 72.95
CA LEU A 6 -26.84 27.76 71.57
C LEU A 6 -26.44 26.55 70.66
N LEU A 7 -27.43 26.02 69.94
CA LEU A 7 -27.21 25.08 68.86
C LEU A 7 -26.86 25.85 67.54
N TYR A 8 -25.66 25.64 66.99
CA TYR A 8 -25.32 26.08 65.63
C TYR A 8 -25.71 24.98 64.64
N PRO A 9 -26.44 25.28 63.56
CA PRO A 9 -26.65 24.32 62.46
C PRO A 9 -25.41 24.19 61.60
N LEU A 10 -24.92 22.96 61.47
CA LEU A 10 -23.85 22.57 60.61
C LEU A 10 -24.40 22.45 59.16
N PHE A 11 -24.09 23.43 58.31
CA PHE A 11 -24.37 23.33 56.88
C PHE A 11 -23.33 22.41 56.22
N ILE A 12 -23.74 21.22 55.82
CA ILE A 12 -22.92 20.33 54.99
C ILE A 12 -23.11 20.77 53.53
N PHE A 13 -22.09 21.41 52.96
CA PHE A 13 -22.02 21.61 51.53
C PHE A 13 -21.65 20.27 50.87
N ALA A 14 -22.62 19.64 50.22
CA ALA A 14 -22.39 18.55 49.32
C ALA A 14 -21.82 19.13 48.03
N CYS A 15 -20.49 18.98 47.80
CA CYS A 15 -19.86 19.24 46.53
C CYS A 15 -20.20 18.09 45.58
N SER A 16 -21.18 18.28 44.73
CA SER A 16 -21.41 17.37 43.60
C SER A 16 -20.33 17.63 42.55
N SER A 17 -19.35 16.73 42.45
CA SER A 17 -18.42 16.70 41.31
C SER A 17 -19.22 16.37 40.05
N VAL A 18 -19.50 17.38 39.26
CA VAL A 18 -19.93 17.19 37.86
C VAL A 18 -18.71 16.61 37.13
N SER A 19 -18.76 15.33 36.77
CA SER A 19 -17.87 14.73 35.82
C SER A 19 -18.13 15.41 34.47
N GLU A 20 -17.28 16.35 34.10
CA GLU A 20 -17.20 16.80 32.72
C GLU A 20 -16.84 15.57 31.85
N ARG A 21 -17.82 15.07 31.10
CA ARG A 21 -17.52 14.25 29.94
C ARG A 21 -16.77 15.16 28.97
N ASN A 22 -15.49 14.93 28.83
CA ASN A 22 -14.77 15.35 27.65
C ASN A 22 -15.42 14.58 26.48
N ASP A 23 -16.43 15.19 25.88
CA ASP A 23 -16.76 14.88 24.49
C ASP A 23 -15.54 15.38 23.70
N ASP A 24 -14.61 14.47 23.45
CA ASP A 24 -13.58 14.69 22.44
C ASP A 24 -14.34 14.98 21.15
N ILE A 25 -14.48 16.27 20.85
CA ILE A 25 -14.91 16.76 19.56
C ILE A 25 -13.81 16.25 18.61
N ILE A 26 -14.07 15.13 17.92
CA ILE A 26 -13.26 14.67 16.82
C ILE A 26 -13.31 15.82 15.81
N ASN A 27 -12.21 16.59 15.79
CA ASN A 27 -12.03 17.64 14.80
C ASN A 27 -11.82 16.92 13.46
N PRO A 28 -12.77 16.98 12.50
CA PRO A 28 -12.64 16.29 11.22
C PRO A 28 -11.48 16.78 10.37
N ASN A 29 -10.76 17.83 10.80
CA ASN A 29 -9.59 18.40 10.12
C ASN A 29 -8.25 17.88 10.65
N ASN A 30 -8.21 16.83 11.45
CA ASN A 30 -6.96 16.26 11.99
C ASN A 30 -6.80 14.76 11.73
N SER A 31 -7.43 14.21 10.68
CA SER A 31 -7.02 12.90 10.18
C SER A 31 -5.72 13.10 9.39
N SER A 32 -4.60 12.65 9.93
CA SER A 32 -3.38 12.54 9.13
C SER A 32 -3.67 11.71 7.88
N ALA A 33 -3.19 12.15 6.72
CA ALA A 33 -3.35 11.41 5.47
C ALA A 33 -2.81 9.99 5.63
N ILE A 34 -3.52 9.01 5.08
CA ILE A 34 -3.09 7.61 5.07
C ILE A 34 -1.91 7.47 4.11
N LYS A 35 -0.77 7.04 4.62
CA LYS A 35 0.45 6.87 3.84
C LYS A 35 0.41 5.57 3.06
N ILE A 36 0.47 5.69 1.73
CA ILE A 36 0.47 4.56 0.80
C ILE A 36 1.83 4.49 0.13
N MET A 37 2.53 3.38 0.25
CA MET A 37 3.83 3.15 -0.41
C MET A 37 3.66 2.21 -1.61
N PRO A 38 3.70 2.70 -2.85
CA PRO A 38 3.83 1.86 -4.04
C PRO A 38 5.25 1.27 -4.08
N LEU A 39 5.38 -0.04 -3.88
CA LEU A 39 6.66 -0.77 -3.79
C LEU A 39 6.80 -1.77 -4.94
N GLY A 40 7.95 -1.79 -5.61
CA GLY A 40 8.25 -2.75 -6.66
C GLY A 40 9.35 -2.30 -7.62
N ALA A 41 9.27 -2.78 -8.87
CA ALA A 41 10.27 -2.49 -9.90
C ALA A 41 9.75 -1.46 -10.94
N SER A 42 10.07 -1.64 -12.22
CA SER A 42 9.75 -0.70 -13.30
C SER A 42 8.24 -0.45 -13.52
N ARG A 43 7.37 -1.42 -13.22
CA ARG A 43 5.92 -1.25 -13.29
C ARG A 43 5.38 -0.27 -12.24
N VAL A 44 6.12 -0.09 -11.14
CA VAL A 44 5.87 0.96 -10.15
C VAL A 44 6.56 2.25 -10.56
N GLU A 45 7.86 2.21 -10.91
CA GLU A 45 8.63 3.40 -11.30
C GLU A 45 7.96 4.16 -12.45
N GLY A 46 7.54 3.44 -13.51
CA GLY A 46 7.07 4.05 -14.74
C GLY A 46 8.21 4.55 -15.63
N GLY A 47 7.88 5.11 -16.80
CA GLY A 47 8.88 5.59 -17.75
C GLY A 47 8.25 6.37 -18.89
N ARG A 48 7.38 7.35 -18.59
CA ARG A 48 6.77 8.22 -19.59
C ARG A 48 7.83 8.92 -20.46
N PRO A 49 7.59 9.05 -21.77
CA PRO A 49 6.36 8.67 -22.50
C PRO A 49 6.36 7.22 -23.02
N ASN A 50 7.38 6.41 -22.71
CA ASN A 50 7.55 5.09 -23.32
C ASN A 50 6.58 4.05 -22.75
N HIS A 51 6.36 4.08 -21.46
CA HIS A 51 5.41 3.22 -20.75
C HIS A 51 4.86 3.91 -19.48
N GLU A 52 3.77 3.36 -18.95
CA GLU A 52 3.06 3.93 -17.82
C GLU A 52 3.31 3.15 -16.52
N SER A 53 3.16 3.85 -15.38
CA SER A 53 2.86 3.23 -14.11
C SER A 53 1.36 3.37 -13.80
N TYR A 54 0.82 2.43 -13.02
CA TYR A 54 -0.58 2.50 -12.57
C TYR A 54 -0.82 3.65 -11.57
N ARG A 55 0.22 4.18 -10.93
CA ARG A 55 0.16 5.14 -9.80
C ARG A 55 -0.68 6.38 -10.11
N PHE A 56 -0.48 7.00 -11.28
CA PHE A 56 -1.24 8.19 -11.68
C PHE A 56 -2.74 7.91 -11.79
N TYR A 57 -3.13 6.78 -12.37
CA TYR A 57 -4.54 6.42 -12.53
C TYR A 57 -5.16 5.99 -11.20
N LEU A 58 -4.44 5.27 -10.34
CA LEU A 58 -4.89 4.95 -8.99
C LEU A 58 -5.05 6.21 -8.14
N TRP A 59 -4.08 7.13 -8.19
CA TRP A 59 -4.17 8.42 -7.51
C TRP A 59 -5.43 9.18 -7.92
N LYS A 60 -5.70 9.30 -9.21
CA LYS A 60 -6.94 9.92 -9.71
C LYS A 60 -8.20 9.25 -9.17
N ASN A 61 -8.25 7.93 -9.28
CA ASN A 61 -9.41 7.16 -8.83
C ASN A 61 -9.66 7.34 -7.33
N LEU A 62 -8.62 7.35 -6.50
CA LEU A 62 -8.71 7.59 -5.07
C LEU A 62 -9.13 9.03 -4.76
N LYS A 63 -8.67 10.03 -5.53
CA LYS A 63 -9.11 11.44 -5.41
C LYS A 63 -10.59 11.65 -5.75
N GLU A 64 -11.22 10.74 -6.49
CA GLU A 64 -12.67 10.75 -6.74
C GLU A 64 -13.48 10.23 -5.54
N THR A 65 -12.82 9.64 -4.56
CA THR A 65 -13.41 9.25 -3.28
C THR A 65 -13.19 10.34 -2.23
N ASN A 66 -13.70 10.16 -1.03
CA ASN A 66 -13.40 11.04 0.11
C ASN A 66 -12.18 10.56 0.92
N PHE A 67 -11.41 9.62 0.39
CA PHE A 67 -10.25 9.05 1.06
C PHE A 67 -9.08 10.04 1.03
N VAL A 68 -8.56 10.38 2.21
CA VAL A 68 -7.43 11.31 2.36
C VAL A 68 -6.15 10.49 2.48
N PHE A 69 -5.29 10.60 1.51
CA PHE A 69 -4.06 9.81 1.41
C PHE A 69 -2.89 10.64 0.88
N ASP A 70 -1.70 10.06 1.01
CA ASP A 70 -0.40 10.60 0.62
C ASP A 70 0.43 9.42 0.07
N PHE A 71 0.92 9.50 -1.16
CA PHE A 71 1.87 8.52 -1.65
C PHE A 71 3.24 8.81 -1.01
N VAL A 72 3.93 7.76 -0.59
CA VAL A 72 5.24 7.90 0.06
C VAL A 72 6.26 6.98 -0.59
N GLY A 73 7.51 7.40 -0.59
CA GLY A 73 8.65 6.66 -1.10
C GLY A 73 9.88 7.54 -1.16
N THR A 74 11.04 6.93 -1.35
CA THR A 74 12.32 7.66 -1.50
C THR A 74 12.61 8.04 -2.97
N GLN A 75 11.75 7.60 -3.89
CA GLN A 75 11.82 7.93 -5.31
C GLN A 75 10.72 8.93 -5.68
N TYR A 76 11.01 9.74 -6.68
CA TYR A 76 10.10 10.73 -7.23
C TYR A 76 10.04 10.60 -8.76
N ASP A 77 8.84 10.49 -9.31
CA ASP A 77 8.65 10.46 -10.76
C ASP A 77 8.65 11.88 -11.33
N GLY A 78 9.71 12.23 -12.04
CA GLY A 78 9.89 13.53 -12.69
C GLY A 78 9.17 13.72 -14.02
N ALA A 79 8.33 12.77 -14.45
CA ALA A 79 7.56 12.89 -15.69
C ALA A 79 6.44 13.94 -15.57
N THR A 80 5.95 14.42 -16.72
CA THR A 80 4.84 15.39 -16.73
C THR A 80 3.51 14.67 -16.74
N TYR A 81 2.65 15.06 -15.80
CA TYR A 81 1.28 14.57 -15.65
C TYR A 81 0.29 15.74 -15.71
N PRO A 82 -0.92 15.55 -16.26
CA PRO A 82 -1.96 16.56 -16.17
C PRO A 82 -2.45 16.67 -14.73
N SER A 83 -2.74 17.91 -14.28
CA SER A 83 -3.43 18.12 -13.01
C SER A 83 -4.85 17.56 -13.05
N PHE A 84 -5.35 17.10 -11.91
CA PHE A 84 -6.69 16.57 -11.76
C PHE A 84 -7.41 17.31 -10.61
N ASN A 85 -8.59 17.86 -10.86
CA ASN A 85 -9.35 18.67 -9.91
C ASN A 85 -8.55 19.85 -9.30
N GLY A 86 -7.58 20.38 -10.04
CA GLY A 86 -6.70 21.46 -9.59
C GLY A 86 -5.54 21.05 -8.70
N GLU A 87 -5.34 19.75 -8.53
CA GLU A 87 -4.20 19.17 -7.80
C GLU A 87 -3.21 18.52 -8.77
N ASP A 88 -1.93 18.64 -8.48
CA ASP A 88 -0.88 17.94 -9.20
C ASP A 88 -0.74 16.51 -8.68
N PHE A 89 -0.27 15.60 -9.54
CA PHE A 89 -0.06 14.21 -9.19
C PHE A 89 0.99 14.09 -8.08
N ASP A 90 0.65 13.35 -7.05
CA ASP A 90 1.56 12.93 -6.01
C ASP A 90 2.47 11.82 -6.56
N ALA A 91 3.72 12.18 -6.86
CA ALA A 91 4.63 11.39 -7.66
C ALA A 91 5.60 10.51 -6.84
N ASP A 92 5.46 10.49 -5.51
CA ASP A 92 6.33 9.71 -4.62
C ASP A 92 6.07 8.20 -4.76
N HIS A 93 7.14 7.40 -4.68
CA HIS A 93 7.05 5.94 -4.79
C HIS A 93 8.33 5.23 -4.31
N GLU A 94 8.27 3.89 -4.22
CA GLU A 94 9.41 3.03 -3.96
C GLU A 94 9.58 2.00 -5.10
N GLY A 95 9.47 2.46 -6.35
CA GLY A 95 9.70 1.67 -7.57
C GLY A 95 11.12 1.86 -8.09
N ARG A 96 11.79 0.75 -8.44
CA ARG A 96 13.16 0.76 -8.98
C ARG A 96 13.27 -0.17 -10.17
N GLY A 97 13.42 0.39 -11.37
CA GLY A 97 13.47 -0.34 -12.63
C GLY A 97 14.55 -1.42 -12.64
N GLY A 98 14.20 -2.63 -13.10
CA GLY A 98 15.10 -3.76 -13.19
C GLY A 98 15.38 -4.51 -11.90
N TRP A 99 14.92 -4.04 -10.75
CA TRP A 99 15.24 -4.66 -9.46
C TRP A 99 14.48 -5.98 -9.25
N THR A 100 15.21 -6.97 -8.72
CA THR A 100 14.70 -8.26 -8.29
C THR A 100 14.14 -8.18 -6.88
N SER A 101 13.50 -9.26 -6.41
CA SER A 101 13.05 -9.34 -5.02
C SER A 101 14.20 -9.24 -4.01
N GLY A 102 15.39 -9.71 -4.38
CA GLY A 102 16.60 -9.60 -3.55
C GLY A 102 17.08 -8.16 -3.42
N ASP A 103 17.17 -7.44 -4.55
CA ASP A 103 17.59 -6.03 -4.54
C ASP A 103 16.63 -5.16 -3.72
N ILE A 104 15.31 -5.40 -3.86
CA ILE A 104 14.27 -4.70 -3.08
C ILE A 104 14.43 -4.99 -1.59
N LEU A 105 14.62 -6.25 -1.21
CA LEU A 105 14.83 -6.63 0.19
C LEU A 105 16.07 -5.96 0.79
N ASP A 106 17.18 -5.95 0.04
CA ASP A 106 18.45 -5.39 0.49
C ASP A 106 18.39 -3.88 0.76
N GLY A 107 17.52 -3.16 0.03
CA GLY A 107 17.36 -1.71 0.21
C GLY A 107 16.23 -1.29 1.16
N LEU A 108 15.29 -2.19 1.46
CA LEU A 108 14.00 -1.83 2.07
C LEU A 108 14.10 -1.17 3.45
N GLU A 109 14.96 -1.69 4.35
CA GLU A 109 15.14 -1.12 5.68
C GLU A 109 15.65 0.32 5.61
N ASP A 110 16.68 0.56 4.78
CA ASP A 110 17.26 1.89 4.58
C ASP A 110 16.24 2.91 4.04
N TRP A 111 15.32 2.48 3.18
CA TRP A 111 14.26 3.36 2.66
C TRP A 111 13.21 3.64 3.72
N LEU A 112 12.77 2.62 4.44
CA LEU A 112 11.79 2.77 5.52
C LEU A 112 12.30 3.65 6.66
N ASP A 113 13.62 3.71 6.88
CA ASP A 113 14.23 4.60 7.89
C ASP A 113 14.22 6.07 7.48
N GLN A 114 14.05 6.36 6.19
CA GLN A 114 13.96 7.72 5.65
C GLN A 114 12.53 8.25 5.59
N LEU A 115 11.53 7.40 5.84
CA LEU A 115 10.11 7.70 5.68
C LEU A 115 9.36 7.57 7.02
N GLU A 116 8.23 8.26 7.12
CA GLU A 116 7.24 7.84 8.10
C GLU A 116 6.68 6.46 7.69
N ALA A 117 6.50 5.57 8.67
CA ALA A 117 6.06 4.22 8.40
C ALA A 117 4.75 4.20 7.59
N PRO A 118 4.69 3.51 6.43
CA PRO A 118 3.49 3.46 5.61
C PRO A 118 2.35 2.74 6.33
N ASN A 119 1.12 3.23 6.11
CA ASN A 119 -0.11 2.56 6.59
C ASN A 119 -0.53 1.45 5.62
N ILE A 120 -0.29 1.67 4.32
CA ILE A 120 -0.62 0.71 3.25
C ILE A 120 0.60 0.57 2.34
N VAL A 121 0.94 -0.66 1.97
CA VAL A 121 1.98 -0.95 0.98
C VAL A 121 1.39 -1.73 -0.18
N LEU A 122 1.67 -1.29 -1.40
CA LEU A 122 1.25 -1.95 -2.64
C LEU A 122 2.47 -2.69 -3.22
N ILE A 123 2.59 -4.01 -2.97
CA ILE A 123 3.67 -4.82 -3.54
C ILE A 123 3.28 -5.24 -4.95
N SER A 124 3.87 -4.56 -5.93
CA SER A 124 3.60 -4.79 -7.34
C SER A 124 4.57 -5.78 -7.97
N SER A 125 4.03 -6.71 -8.73
CA SER A 125 4.78 -7.72 -9.50
C SER A 125 5.84 -8.47 -8.70
N PRO A 126 5.50 -9.07 -7.52
CA PRO A 126 6.45 -9.73 -6.65
C PRO A 126 7.20 -10.86 -7.37
N GLY A 127 8.53 -10.77 -7.42
CA GLY A 127 9.38 -11.75 -8.11
C GLY A 127 9.30 -11.70 -9.65
N GLY A 128 8.71 -10.66 -10.24
CA GLY A 128 8.59 -10.55 -11.70
C GLY A 128 9.93 -10.58 -12.40
N ASN A 129 10.88 -9.73 -11.99
CA ASN A 129 12.23 -9.70 -12.56
C ASN A 129 13.04 -10.96 -12.22
N ASP A 130 12.82 -11.56 -11.04
CA ASP A 130 13.43 -12.87 -10.71
C ASP A 130 13.05 -13.94 -11.75
N GLY A 131 11.79 -14.00 -12.16
CA GLY A 131 11.31 -14.90 -13.18
C GLY A 131 11.87 -14.56 -14.58
N LEU A 132 11.87 -13.27 -14.96
CA LEU A 132 12.41 -12.80 -16.25
C LEU A 132 13.91 -13.09 -16.41
N GLU A 133 14.67 -13.01 -15.33
CA GLU A 133 16.11 -13.28 -15.29
C GLU A 133 16.44 -14.77 -15.06
N GLY A 134 15.42 -15.61 -14.86
CA GLY A 134 15.61 -17.05 -14.61
C GLY A 134 16.25 -17.35 -13.26
N LEU A 135 16.03 -16.50 -12.25
CA LEU A 135 16.55 -16.70 -10.91
C LEU A 135 15.77 -17.77 -10.14
N SER A 136 16.30 -18.16 -8.98
CA SER A 136 15.69 -19.20 -8.14
C SER A 136 14.31 -18.81 -7.64
N PHE A 137 13.28 -19.57 -8.00
CA PHE A 137 11.92 -19.40 -7.49
C PHE A 137 11.86 -19.44 -5.95
N SER A 138 12.53 -20.41 -5.33
CA SER A 138 12.54 -20.53 -3.88
C SER A 138 13.21 -19.36 -3.17
N GLN A 139 14.22 -18.74 -3.81
CA GLN A 139 14.86 -17.56 -3.28
C GLN A 139 13.92 -16.34 -3.41
N ALA A 140 13.28 -16.18 -4.55
CA ALA A 140 12.30 -15.10 -4.75
C ALA A 140 11.16 -15.18 -3.72
N VAL A 141 10.61 -16.38 -3.48
CA VAL A 141 9.60 -16.61 -2.44
C VAL A 141 10.12 -16.25 -1.04
N SER A 142 11.36 -16.65 -0.71
CA SER A 142 11.99 -16.31 0.57
C SER A 142 12.12 -14.79 0.72
N ASN A 143 12.61 -14.10 -0.31
CA ASN A 143 12.79 -12.66 -0.29
C ASN A 143 11.45 -11.93 -0.09
N ILE A 144 10.40 -12.34 -0.81
CA ILE A 144 9.08 -11.72 -0.68
C ILE A 144 8.50 -11.91 0.72
N ASN A 145 8.68 -13.09 1.32
CA ASN A 145 8.28 -13.33 2.71
C ASN A 145 9.02 -12.41 3.69
N LEU A 146 10.32 -12.21 3.50
CA LEU A 146 11.12 -11.31 4.33
C LEU A 146 10.75 -9.85 4.12
N ILE A 147 10.42 -9.42 2.88
CA ILE A 147 9.89 -8.08 2.60
C ILE A 147 8.63 -7.83 3.44
N VAL A 148 7.69 -8.79 3.47
CA VAL A 148 6.47 -8.68 4.29
C VAL A 148 6.81 -8.59 5.78
N ASP A 149 7.77 -9.38 6.27
CA ASP A 149 8.20 -9.35 7.67
C ASP A 149 8.80 -7.99 8.05
N VAL A 150 9.69 -7.43 7.23
CA VAL A 150 10.29 -6.10 7.44
C VAL A 150 9.21 -4.99 7.49
N LEU A 151 8.24 -5.04 6.58
CA LEU A 151 7.14 -4.08 6.57
C LEU A 151 6.28 -4.16 7.84
N GLN A 152 5.97 -5.38 8.31
CA GLN A 152 5.20 -5.61 9.54
C GLN A 152 6.00 -5.27 10.80
N GLU A 153 7.33 -5.44 10.78
CA GLU A 153 8.19 -4.99 11.86
C GLU A 153 8.21 -3.45 11.95
N LYS A 154 8.32 -2.78 10.81
CA LYS A 154 8.29 -1.30 10.76
C LYS A 154 6.95 -0.71 11.20
N ASN A 155 5.84 -1.32 10.78
CA ASN A 155 4.49 -0.94 11.20
C ASN A 155 3.65 -2.21 11.46
N PRO A 156 3.46 -2.63 12.73
CA PRO A 156 2.66 -3.80 13.07
C PRO A 156 1.17 -3.72 12.68
N SER A 157 0.72 -2.56 12.20
CA SER A 157 -0.65 -2.34 11.72
C SER A 157 -0.72 -2.07 10.22
N VAL A 158 0.37 -2.32 9.47
CA VAL A 158 0.41 -2.10 8.03
C VAL A 158 -0.59 -3.01 7.30
N THR A 159 -1.30 -2.46 6.34
CA THR A 159 -2.04 -3.24 5.35
C THR A 159 -1.17 -3.43 4.11
N ILE A 160 -0.93 -4.66 3.71
CA ILE A 160 -0.12 -4.99 2.53
C ILE A 160 -1.05 -5.54 1.44
N ILE A 161 -1.13 -4.87 0.30
CA ILE A 161 -1.82 -5.37 -0.89
C ILE A 161 -0.76 -5.93 -1.82
N ILE A 162 -0.82 -7.23 -2.10
CA ILE A 162 0.19 -7.94 -2.88
C ILE A 162 -0.40 -8.53 -4.16
N GLU A 163 0.23 -8.28 -5.30
CA GLU A 163 -0.27 -8.69 -6.61
C GLU A 163 -0.05 -10.18 -6.90
N GLN A 164 -1.09 -10.87 -7.36
CA GLN A 164 -0.92 -11.95 -8.32
C GLN A 164 -0.66 -11.29 -9.67
N MET A 165 0.60 -11.11 -10.01
CA MET A 165 1.06 -10.18 -11.04
C MET A 165 0.46 -10.41 -12.43
N ALA A 166 0.28 -9.33 -13.20
CA ALA A 166 -0.05 -9.39 -14.62
C ALA A 166 1.09 -10.07 -15.41
N PRO A 167 0.77 -10.86 -16.46
CA PRO A 167 1.80 -11.52 -17.27
C PRO A 167 2.66 -10.52 -18.05
N ALA A 168 3.76 -10.99 -18.59
CA ALA A 168 4.48 -10.35 -19.68
C ALA A 168 3.78 -10.66 -21.01
N ARG A 169 4.31 -10.11 -22.13
CA ARG A 169 3.76 -10.36 -23.46
C ARG A 169 3.83 -11.85 -23.82
N SER A 170 2.79 -12.36 -24.45
CA SER A 170 2.61 -13.79 -24.68
C SER A 170 3.75 -14.47 -25.42
N ASP A 171 4.44 -13.74 -26.31
CA ASP A 171 5.55 -14.28 -27.11
C ASP A 171 6.86 -14.47 -26.32
N ILE A 172 7.02 -13.78 -25.17
CA ILE A 172 8.16 -14.00 -24.27
C ILE A 172 7.83 -14.92 -23.08
N MET A 173 6.56 -15.25 -22.88
CA MET A 173 6.12 -16.17 -21.82
C MET A 173 6.49 -17.62 -22.17
N THR A 174 7.77 -17.98 -21.95
CA THR A 174 8.21 -19.39 -22.06
C THR A 174 7.47 -20.29 -21.10
N ASN A 175 7.57 -21.61 -21.24
CA ASN A 175 6.98 -22.56 -20.30
C ASN A 175 7.54 -22.37 -18.87
N GLU A 176 8.84 -22.08 -18.76
CA GLU A 176 9.54 -21.85 -17.48
C GLU A 176 9.01 -20.59 -16.81
N LEU A 177 8.92 -19.48 -17.55
CA LEU A 177 8.41 -18.20 -17.02
C LEU A 177 6.92 -18.29 -16.65
N THR A 178 6.13 -18.95 -17.51
CA THR A 178 4.70 -19.21 -17.22
C THR A 178 4.53 -20.02 -15.94
N ASN A 179 5.35 -21.06 -15.76
CA ASN A 179 5.31 -21.88 -14.55
C ASN A 179 5.77 -21.10 -13.32
N PHE A 180 6.80 -20.25 -13.44
CA PHE A 180 7.26 -19.36 -12.37
C PHE A 180 6.13 -18.42 -11.92
N PHE A 181 5.47 -17.72 -12.84
CA PHE A 181 4.37 -16.81 -12.53
C PHE A 181 3.18 -17.56 -11.92
N TYR A 182 2.82 -18.72 -12.48
CA TYR A 182 1.75 -19.56 -11.94
C TYR A 182 2.02 -19.98 -10.49
N GLN A 183 3.23 -20.42 -10.19
CA GLN A 183 3.61 -20.78 -8.82
C GLN A 183 3.63 -19.54 -7.91
N MET A 184 4.12 -18.40 -8.39
CA MET A 184 4.11 -17.16 -7.62
C MET A 184 2.70 -16.67 -7.26
N HIS A 185 1.73 -16.84 -8.17
CA HIS A 185 0.33 -16.54 -7.86
C HIS A 185 -0.18 -17.38 -6.68
N HIS A 186 0.20 -18.66 -6.59
CA HIS A 186 -0.15 -19.51 -5.46
C HIS A 186 0.58 -19.08 -4.18
N GLU A 187 1.84 -18.72 -4.28
CA GLU A 187 2.60 -18.25 -3.12
C GLU A 187 2.06 -16.92 -2.57
N VAL A 188 1.59 -16.02 -3.41
CA VAL A 188 0.91 -14.78 -2.97
C VAL A 188 -0.31 -15.11 -2.10
N LEU A 189 -1.11 -16.12 -2.45
CA LEU A 189 -2.24 -16.57 -1.63
C LEU A 189 -1.77 -17.22 -0.31
N ASN A 190 -0.69 -17.99 -0.34
CA ASN A 190 -0.08 -18.58 0.85
C ASN A 190 0.46 -17.50 1.79
N ILE A 191 1.18 -16.49 1.25
CA ILE A 191 1.70 -15.35 1.99
C ILE A 191 0.55 -14.58 2.64
N SER A 192 -0.48 -14.27 1.87
CA SER A 192 -1.68 -13.60 2.39
C SER A 192 -2.27 -14.34 3.59
N THR A 193 -2.44 -15.65 3.48
CA THR A 193 -3.00 -16.48 4.56
C THR A 193 -2.09 -16.58 5.77
N ASN A 194 -0.78 -16.76 5.55
CA ASN A 194 0.16 -17.08 6.62
C ASN A 194 0.75 -15.86 7.33
N LYS A 195 0.77 -14.69 6.66
CA LYS A 195 1.34 -13.44 7.18
C LYS A 195 0.31 -12.45 7.69
N SER A 196 -0.98 -12.63 7.39
CA SER A 196 -2.02 -11.84 8.03
C SER A 196 -2.07 -12.11 9.53
N THR A 197 -2.17 -11.03 10.31
CA THR A 197 -2.27 -11.07 11.78
C THR A 197 -3.56 -10.36 12.22
N ALA A 198 -3.80 -10.29 13.52
CA ALA A 198 -4.95 -9.55 14.07
C ALA A 198 -4.87 -8.02 13.81
N SER A 199 -3.68 -7.48 13.55
CA SER A 199 -3.45 -6.05 13.36
C SER A 199 -2.96 -5.67 11.97
N SER A 200 -2.41 -6.61 11.19
CA SER A 200 -1.86 -6.38 9.85
C SER A 200 -2.47 -7.35 8.85
N ASN A 201 -3.15 -6.83 7.86
CA ASN A 201 -3.76 -7.61 6.79
C ASN A 201 -2.81 -7.69 5.59
N VAL A 202 -2.66 -8.88 5.02
CA VAL A 202 -2.00 -9.10 3.73
C VAL A 202 -3.07 -9.54 2.73
N ILE A 203 -3.41 -8.66 1.80
CA ILE A 203 -4.56 -8.82 0.88
C ILE A 203 -4.04 -9.12 -0.53
N PRO A 204 -4.38 -10.27 -1.12
CA PRO A 204 -3.99 -10.57 -2.49
C PRO A 204 -4.89 -9.83 -3.48
N VAL A 205 -4.32 -9.33 -4.56
CA VAL A 205 -5.07 -8.73 -5.67
C VAL A 205 -4.72 -9.41 -6.99
N ASN A 206 -5.74 -9.85 -7.73
CA ASN A 206 -5.52 -10.56 -8.99
C ASN A 206 -5.38 -9.57 -10.16
N MET A 207 -4.16 -9.39 -10.64
CA MET A 207 -3.86 -8.58 -11.82
C MET A 207 -3.77 -9.41 -13.11
N ASN A 208 -3.79 -10.75 -12.99
CA ASN A 208 -3.61 -11.66 -14.12
C ASN A 208 -4.90 -11.89 -14.91
N THR A 209 -6.02 -12.08 -14.22
CA THR A 209 -7.29 -12.44 -14.89
C THR A 209 -7.81 -11.31 -15.76
N GLY A 210 -7.96 -11.55 -17.06
CA GLY A 210 -8.41 -10.55 -18.04
C GLY A 210 -7.32 -9.65 -18.59
N PHE A 211 -6.08 -9.76 -18.09
CA PHE A 211 -4.94 -9.02 -18.66
C PHE A 211 -4.51 -9.67 -19.99
N THR A 212 -4.19 -8.84 -20.98
CA THR A 212 -3.79 -9.28 -22.32
C THR A 212 -2.65 -8.42 -22.86
N ASP A 213 -1.99 -8.88 -23.95
CA ASP A 213 -0.91 -8.16 -24.63
C ASP A 213 -1.31 -6.74 -25.05
N ASN A 214 -2.61 -6.48 -25.28
CA ASN A 214 -3.09 -5.14 -25.64
C ASN A 214 -2.91 -4.09 -24.51
N PHE A 215 -2.60 -4.53 -23.30
CA PHE A 215 -2.33 -3.67 -22.15
C PHE A 215 -0.83 -3.35 -21.97
N LEU A 216 0.02 -3.86 -22.85
CA LEU A 216 1.45 -3.67 -22.78
C LEU A 216 1.95 -2.65 -23.83
N ALA A 217 2.93 -1.84 -23.43
CA ALA A 217 3.66 -0.93 -24.30
C ALA A 217 4.84 -1.63 -24.98
N ASP A 218 5.43 -2.60 -24.28
CA ASP A 218 6.53 -3.44 -24.74
C ASP A 218 6.37 -4.87 -24.21
N ASP A 219 7.45 -5.59 -23.96
CA ASP A 219 7.40 -6.98 -23.47
C ASP A 219 6.80 -7.14 -22.08
N VAL A 220 6.93 -6.12 -21.22
CA VAL A 220 6.58 -6.23 -19.80
C VAL A 220 5.87 -4.99 -19.21
N HIS A 221 6.07 -3.81 -19.80
CA HIS A 221 5.57 -2.57 -19.22
C HIS A 221 4.17 -2.21 -19.72
N TYR A 222 3.42 -1.52 -18.88
CA TYR A 222 2.05 -1.13 -19.18
C TYR A 222 2.00 0.02 -20.19
N ASN A 223 1.05 -0.03 -21.13
CA ASN A 223 0.56 1.17 -21.80
C ASN A 223 -0.51 1.85 -20.95
N ILE A 224 -1.12 2.92 -21.48
CA ILE A 224 -2.17 3.69 -20.78
C ILE A 224 -3.32 2.78 -20.31
N GLU A 225 -3.81 1.89 -21.15
CA GLU A 225 -4.96 1.04 -20.83
C GLU A 225 -4.58 -0.05 -19.83
N GLY A 226 -3.36 -0.59 -19.90
CA GLY A 226 -2.83 -1.52 -18.90
C GLY A 226 -2.67 -0.87 -17.53
N ALA A 227 -2.12 0.34 -17.49
CA ALA A 227 -1.98 1.10 -16.25
C ALA A 227 -3.35 1.42 -15.59
N LYS A 228 -4.37 1.74 -16.39
CA LYS A 228 -5.75 1.91 -15.90
C LYS A 228 -6.32 0.61 -15.35
N PHE A 229 -6.14 -0.51 -16.08
CA PHE A 229 -6.62 -1.83 -15.66
C PHE A 229 -6.04 -2.21 -14.29
N ILE A 230 -4.75 -2.02 -14.07
CA ILE A 230 -4.09 -2.29 -12.77
C ILE A 230 -4.62 -1.35 -11.69
N ALA A 231 -4.77 -0.05 -12.00
CA ALA A 231 -5.30 0.94 -11.06
C ALA A 231 -6.75 0.62 -10.62
N GLU A 232 -7.60 0.16 -11.54
CA GLU A 232 -8.99 -0.25 -11.24
C GLU A 232 -9.02 -1.46 -10.29
N ARG A 233 -8.13 -2.45 -10.47
CA ARG A 233 -8.01 -3.60 -9.57
C ARG A 233 -7.60 -3.20 -8.15
N TYR A 234 -6.65 -2.27 -8.03
CA TYR A 234 -6.31 -1.70 -6.73
C TYR A 234 -7.49 -0.94 -6.12
N LEU A 235 -8.18 -0.10 -6.90
CA LEU A 235 -9.35 0.64 -6.43
C LEU A 235 -10.43 -0.31 -5.88
N GLU A 236 -10.70 -1.44 -6.55
CA GLU A 236 -11.64 -2.46 -6.05
C GLU A 236 -11.28 -2.95 -4.64
N ILE A 237 -9.98 -3.17 -4.36
CA ILE A 237 -9.53 -3.53 -3.00
C ILE A 237 -9.75 -2.39 -2.01
N PHE A 238 -9.41 -1.15 -2.41
CA PHE A 238 -9.63 0.01 -1.54
C PHE A 238 -11.11 0.16 -1.16
N LEU A 239 -12.02 0.04 -2.12
CA LEU A 239 -13.47 0.21 -1.90
C LEU A 239 -14.09 -0.92 -1.06
N ASN A 240 -13.53 -2.14 -1.12
CA ASN A 240 -14.10 -3.30 -0.45
C ASN A 240 -13.49 -3.58 0.92
N GLU A 241 -12.22 -3.21 1.14
CA GLU A 241 -11.45 -3.66 2.30
C GLU A 241 -10.91 -2.50 3.17
N ILE A 242 -10.90 -1.24 2.65
CA ILE A 242 -10.20 -0.14 3.31
C ILE A 242 -11.09 1.08 3.59
N ILE A 243 -11.97 1.48 2.63
CA ILE A 243 -12.79 2.71 2.71
C ILE A 243 -14.29 2.47 2.62
#